data_675021d33f9594f34552eadeeb13a4b3
#
_entry.id   675021d33f9594f34552eadeeb13a4b3
#
_cell.length_a   1.000
_cell.length_b   1.000
_cell.length_c   1.000
_cell.angle_alpha   90.00
_cell.angle_beta   90.00
_cell.angle_gamma   90.00
#
_symmetry.space_group_name_H-M   'P 1'
#
loop_
_entity.id
_entity.type
_entity.pdbx_description
1 polymer ?
#
loop_
_entity_poly.entity_id
_entity_poly.type
_entity_poly.pdbx_seq_one_letter_code
_entity_poly.pdbx_strand_id
1 'polypeptide(L)'
;MPIRPTLLLLFLLSFGYSAKAQAPSFWLTDPKSGILFQKQADSNSDLGLPTAEISLYPDSTYQSMDGFGFTLSQGSATHFLAMSDSARKAALQELFGDGEKDIRISYLRLSVAASDLNAFPFSYNDLKDPKGTDPTLSQFSLSYDTLDVLPLLAQILAINPKVTLMASPWSPPTWMKDNRDTRGGSLLPEFEASYAQYLVKYIQEMGKRGFTIDALTIQNEPLHPGNNPSLFMLPDQQARFIGQHLGPAFKMAGVQTKIIVYDHNADRPDYPITVLSDPKANPYIDGSAFHLYGGQIEALSEVHRAFPDKHLYFTEQWVGSPGNMEGDIAWHIKNLLIGAPRNWAKTVLEWNISSNPSLKPHTDRGGCDRCLGAISIDGDAVTRNPAYYVIAHASKLVDPGSYRIGSSTPEGLSNVAFLRADGKQVLIVHNDSKDTKQFEVRSGNQHFKTSLPAGATGTWLW
;
A
#
# COMPACT_ATOMS: atom_id res chain seq x y z
N MET A 1 -58.93 -57.13 -24.44
CA MET A 1 -59.03 -55.99 -23.51
C MET A 1 -57.68 -55.32 -23.43
N PRO A 2 -57.49 -54.10 -23.94
CA PRO A 2 -56.23 -53.41 -23.84
C PRO A 2 -56.21 -52.53 -22.59
N ILE A 3 -55.11 -52.65 -21.83
CA ILE A 3 -54.77 -51.88 -20.62
C ILE A 3 -54.24 -50.50 -21.05
N ARG A 4 -54.96 -49.45 -20.65
CA ARG A 4 -54.47 -48.03 -20.84
C ARG A 4 -53.45 -47.66 -19.74
N PRO A 5 -52.35 -47.08 -20.06
CA PRO A 5 -51.45 -46.53 -19.03
C PRO A 5 -51.94 -45.12 -18.60
N THR A 6 -52.12 -44.95 -17.29
CA THR A 6 -52.43 -43.67 -16.66
C THR A 6 -51.15 -42.88 -16.51
N LEU A 7 -51.03 -41.74 -17.18
CA LEU A 7 -49.91 -40.81 -17.10
C LEU A 7 -50.06 -39.98 -15.82
N LEU A 8 -49.17 -40.23 -14.84
CA LEU A 8 -49.11 -39.45 -13.60
C LEU A 8 -48.23 -38.21 -13.85
N LEU A 9 -48.85 -37.02 -13.94
CA LEU A 9 -48.16 -35.74 -14.09
C LEU A 9 -47.65 -35.31 -12.69
N LEU A 10 -46.34 -35.43 -12.44
CA LEU A 10 -45.70 -34.85 -11.25
C LEU A 10 -45.52 -33.34 -11.47
N PHE A 11 -46.29 -32.52 -10.78
CA PHE A 11 -46.03 -31.08 -10.62
C PHE A 11 -44.88 -30.87 -9.64
N LEU A 12 -43.67 -30.55 -10.12
CA LEU A 12 -42.60 -30.04 -9.33
C LEU A 12 -42.88 -28.58 -8.95
N LEU A 13 -43.38 -28.37 -7.74
CA LEU A 13 -43.43 -27.05 -7.12
C LEU A 13 -42.00 -26.63 -6.75
N SER A 14 -41.39 -25.82 -7.58
CA SER A 14 -40.15 -25.12 -7.22
C SER A 14 -40.48 -24.05 -6.17
N PHE A 15 -40.26 -24.35 -4.92
CA PHE A 15 -40.18 -23.34 -3.86
C PHE A 15 -38.95 -22.48 -4.12
N GLY A 16 -39.16 -21.32 -4.75
CA GLY A 16 -38.14 -20.28 -4.79
C GLY A 16 -37.92 -19.77 -3.37
N TYR A 17 -36.80 -20.22 -2.73
CA TYR A 17 -36.30 -19.54 -1.56
C TYR A 17 -35.82 -18.15 -1.99
N SER A 18 -36.65 -17.13 -1.75
CA SER A 18 -36.18 -15.74 -1.74
C SER A 18 -35.31 -15.60 -0.53
N ALA A 19 -33.99 -15.81 -0.69
CA ALA A 19 -33.03 -15.39 0.32
C ALA A 19 -33.24 -13.88 0.52
N LYS A 20 -33.72 -13.47 1.69
CA LYS A 20 -33.68 -12.06 2.08
C LYS A 20 -32.21 -11.60 1.94
N ALA A 21 -31.97 -10.61 1.09
CA ALA A 21 -30.65 -9.99 1.00
C ALA A 21 -30.25 -9.56 2.41
N GLN A 22 -29.12 -10.06 2.87
CA GLN A 22 -28.58 -9.68 4.18
C GLN A 22 -28.23 -8.19 4.11
N ALA A 23 -28.67 -7.42 5.11
CA ALA A 23 -28.34 -6.00 5.18
C ALA A 23 -26.80 -5.82 5.20
N PRO A 24 -26.26 -4.83 4.49
CA PRO A 24 -24.82 -4.63 4.41
C PRO A 24 -24.24 -4.27 5.77
N SER A 25 -23.11 -4.86 6.13
CA SER A 25 -22.32 -4.38 7.26
C SER A 25 -21.70 -3.02 6.90
N PHE A 26 -21.72 -2.05 7.82
CA PHE A 26 -21.34 -0.67 7.57
C PHE A 26 -20.34 -0.15 8.62
N TRP A 27 -19.25 0.48 8.16
CA TRP A 27 -18.27 1.17 8.99
C TRP A 27 -18.25 2.66 8.62
N LEU A 28 -18.27 3.52 9.65
CA LEU A 28 -18.33 4.97 9.50
C LEU A 28 -17.09 5.61 10.11
N THR A 29 -16.54 6.59 9.40
CA THR A 29 -15.66 7.62 9.92
C THR A 29 -16.32 8.98 9.68
N ASP A 30 -16.67 9.65 10.77
CA ASP A 30 -17.14 11.04 10.80
C ASP A 30 -16.39 11.78 11.89
N PRO A 31 -15.25 12.41 11.56
CA PRO A 31 -14.41 13.10 12.55
C PRO A 31 -15.13 14.22 13.30
N LYS A 32 -16.12 14.88 12.66
CA LYS A 32 -16.91 15.95 13.31
C LYS A 32 -17.74 15.45 14.47
N SER A 33 -18.23 14.22 14.36
CA SER A 33 -19.02 13.56 15.42
C SER A 33 -18.16 12.69 16.34
N GLY A 34 -16.83 12.65 16.15
CA GLY A 34 -15.93 11.79 16.91
C GLY A 34 -16.06 10.30 16.61
N ILE A 35 -16.72 9.93 15.51
CA ILE A 35 -16.84 8.54 15.04
C ILE A 35 -15.64 8.24 14.13
N LEU A 36 -14.82 7.26 14.52
CA LEU A 36 -13.60 6.92 13.80
C LEU A 36 -13.56 5.42 13.54
N PHE A 37 -13.84 5.02 12.30
CA PHE A 37 -13.89 3.65 11.79
C PHE A 37 -14.69 2.69 12.70
N GLN A 38 -15.91 3.08 13.03
CA GLN A 38 -16.79 2.29 13.89
C GLN A 38 -17.84 1.55 13.07
N LYS A 39 -18.02 0.26 13.35
CA LYS A 39 -19.12 -0.50 12.80
C LYS A 39 -20.44 0.05 13.32
N GLN A 40 -21.35 0.33 12.42
CA GLN A 40 -22.67 0.87 12.71
C GLN A 40 -23.74 -0.22 12.67
N ALA A 41 -24.77 -0.07 13.47
CA ALA A 41 -26.00 -0.85 13.32
C ALA A 41 -26.74 -0.43 12.04
N ASP A 42 -27.50 -1.34 11.43
CA ASP A 42 -28.30 -1.06 10.23
C ASP A 42 -29.25 0.13 10.46
N SER A 43 -29.00 1.23 9.74
CA SER A 43 -29.77 2.48 9.85
C SER A 43 -30.86 2.62 8.77
N ASN A 44 -31.38 1.51 8.23
CA ASN A 44 -32.23 1.51 7.04
C ASN A 44 -33.72 1.88 7.25
N SER A 45 -34.15 2.32 8.44
CA SER A 45 -35.60 2.33 8.72
C SER A 45 -36.35 3.61 8.34
N ASP A 46 -35.73 4.77 8.16
CA ASP A 46 -36.46 6.05 7.95
C ASP A 46 -35.78 7.05 6.99
N LEU A 47 -35.07 6.53 5.96
CA LEU A 47 -34.48 7.43 4.97
C LEU A 47 -35.55 7.89 3.96
N GLY A 48 -35.62 9.20 3.73
CA GLY A 48 -36.44 9.82 2.71
C GLY A 48 -36.13 9.33 1.28
N LEU A 49 -36.61 10.05 0.28
CA LEU A 49 -36.23 9.75 -1.11
C LEU A 49 -34.74 10.03 -1.33
N PRO A 50 -33.96 9.07 -1.85
CA PRO A 50 -32.55 9.27 -2.14
C PRO A 50 -32.38 10.39 -3.19
N THR A 51 -31.39 11.27 -2.97
CA THR A 51 -31.06 12.37 -3.89
C THR A 51 -29.99 11.99 -4.91
N ALA A 52 -29.36 10.83 -4.75
CA ALA A 52 -28.32 10.31 -5.63
C ALA A 52 -28.37 8.78 -5.68
N GLU A 53 -27.73 8.18 -6.71
CA GLU A 53 -27.58 6.74 -6.86
C GLU A 53 -26.14 6.39 -7.20
N ILE A 54 -25.59 5.39 -6.50
CA ILE A 54 -24.33 4.73 -6.86
C ILE A 54 -24.67 3.37 -7.45
N SER A 55 -24.53 3.24 -8.76
CA SER A 55 -24.68 1.98 -9.48
C SER A 55 -23.35 1.24 -9.54
N LEU A 56 -23.31 -0.03 -9.15
CA LEU A 56 -22.14 -0.91 -9.25
C LEU A 56 -22.31 -1.86 -10.44
N TYR A 57 -21.18 -2.13 -11.08
CA TYR A 57 -21.09 -2.99 -12.27
C TYR A 57 -20.13 -4.16 -12.01
N PRO A 58 -20.55 -5.22 -11.26
CA PRO A 58 -19.67 -6.32 -10.87
C PRO A 58 -19.07 -7.10 -12.05
N ASP A 59 -19.73 -7.09 -13.21
CA ASP A 59 -19.23 -7.70 -14.44
C ASP A 59 -18.13 -6.85 -15.13
N SER A 60 -17.96 -5.58 -14.74
CA SER A 60 -16.91 -4.70 -15.23
C SER A 60 -15.73 -4.72 -14.26
N THR A 61 -14.87 -5.73 -14.41
CA THR A 61 -13.69 -5.91 -13.56
C THR A 61 -12.47 -5.21 -14.14
N TYR A 62 -11.60 -4.72 -13.24
CA TYR A 62 -10.34 -4.05 -13.56
C TYR A 62 -9.18 -4.79 -12.88
N GLN A 63 -8.20 -4.06 -12.34
CA GLN A 63 -7.06 -4.70 -11.66
C GLN A 63 -7.47 -5.44 -10.38
N SER A 64 -6.73 -6.49 -10.05
CA SER A 64 -6.78 -7.11 -8.72
C SER A 64 -5.97 -6.29 -7.73
N MET A 65 -6.44 -6.22 -6.48
CA MET A 65 -5.73 -5.56 -5.38
C MET A 65 -4.72 -6.50 -4.74
N ASP A 66 -3.48 -6.03 -4.55
CA ASP A 66 -2.45 -6.80 -3.85
C ASP A 66 -2.49 -6.53 -2.34
N GLY A 67 -3.00 -5.38 -1.89
CA GLY A 67 -3.22 -5.07 -0.49
C GLY A 67 -3.08 -3.59 -0.13
N PHE A 68 -3.21 -3.32 1.17
CA PHE A 68 -3.18 -1.98 1.77
C PHE A 68 -2.33 -2.00 3.03
N GLY A 69 -1.59 -0.91 3.29
CA GLY A 69 -0.75 -0.87 4.47
C GLY A 69 0.18 0.32 4.57
N PHE A 70 1.40 0.07 5.07
CA PHE A 70 2.34 1.09 5.48
C PHE A 70 3.79 0.66 5.21
N THR A 71 4.71 1.62 5.38
CA THR A 71 6.14 1.30 5.48
C THR A 71 6.52 0.95 6.92
N LEU A 72 7.17 -0.19 7.09
CA LEU A 72 7.87 -0.56 8.31
C LEU A 72 9.30 -0.07 8.21
N SER A 73 9.55 1.14 8.70
CA SER A 73 10.90 1.70 8.85
C SER A 73 11.60 1.17 10.10
N GLN A 74 12.91 1.34 10.21
CA GLN A 74 13.65 1.03 11.44
C GLN A 74 13.11 1.84 12.63
N GLY A 75 12.82 3.14 12.44
CA GLY A 75 12.21 3.96 13.49
C GLY A 75 10.89 3.37 13.99
N SER A 76 10.04 2.90 13.07
CA SER A 76 8.81 2.21 13.46
C SER A 76 9.12 0.94 14.26
N ALA A 77 10.06 0.12 13.82
CA ALA A 77 10.43 -1.11 14.53
C ALA A 77 10.94 -0.82 15.95
N THR A 78 11.75 0.20 16.13
CA THR A 78 12.26 0.59 17.45
C THR A 78 11.17 1.08 18.40
N HIS A 79 10.14 1.79 17.91
CA HIS A 79 9.00 2.21 18.71
C HIS A 79 8.24 1.00 19.29
N PHE A 80 7.91 0.01 18.45
CA PHE A 80 7.23 -1.20 18.90
C PHE A 80 8.08 -2.01 19.86
N LEU A 81 9.37 -2.17 19.60
CA LEU A 81 10.25 -2.97 20.45
C LEU A 81 10.53 -2.32 21.81
N ALA A 82 10.34 -1.00 21.93
CA ALA A 82 10.41 -0.28 23.20
C ALA A 82 9.17 -0.47 24.09
N MET A 83 8.04 -0.95 23.56
CA MET A 83 6.84 -1.27 24.32
C MET A 83 7.04 -2.53 25.20
N SER A 84 6.25 -2.65 26.26
CA SER A 84 6.11 -3.94 26.95
C SER A 84 5.60 -5.02 25.97
N ASP A 85 5.93 -6.28 26.23
CA ASP A 85 5.54 -7.41 25.37
C ASP A 85 4.02 -7.50 25.18
N SER A 86 3.25 -7.22 26.27
CA SER A 86 1.79 -7.25 26.23
C SER A 86 1.20 -6.14 25.38
N ALA A 87 1.69 -4.90 25.52
CA ALA A 87 1.22 -3.75 24.75
C ALA A 87 1.61 -3.87 23.28
N ARG A 88 2.86 -4.29 22.99
CA ARG A 88 3.32 -4.56 21.63
C ARG A 88 2.47 -5.62 20.95
N LYS A 89 2.23 -6.75 21.61
CA LYS A 89 1.38 -7.82 21.07
C LYS A 89 -0.03 -7.32 20.76
N ALA A 90 -0.63 -6.54 21.66
CA ALA A 90 -1.96 -5.97 21.44
C ALA A 90 -1.99 -5.00 20.26
N ALA A 91 -1.00 -4.12 20.13
CA ALA A 91 -0.91 -3.18 19.01
C ALA A 91 -0.68 -3.90 17.67
N LEU A 92 0.19 -4.91 17.61
CA LEU A 92 0.41 -5.70 16.41
C LEU A 92 -0.82 -6.53 16.04
N GLN A 93 -1.54 -7.10 17.03
CA GLN A 93 -2.78 -7.81 16.79
C GLN A 93 -3.83 -6.88 16.17
N GLU A 94 -4.01 -5.68 16.70
CA GLU A 94 -4.95 -4.70 16.14
C GLU A 94 -4.61 -4.31 14.69
N LEU A 95 -3.33 -4.15 14.37
CA LEU A 95 -2.89 -3.75 13.02
C LEU A 95 -2.97 -4.90 12.01
N PHE A 96 -2.61 -6.11 12.37
CA PHE A 96 -2.41 -7.21 11.44
C PHE A 96 -3.38 -8.39 11.62
N GLY A 97 -4.07 -8.48 12.73
CA GLY A 97 -5.04 -9.54 13.02
C GLY A 97 -6.32 -9.44 12.20
N ASP A 98 -7.20 -10.41 12.36
CA ASP A 98 -8.48 -10.54 11.64
C ASP A 98 -9.72 -10.44 12.54
N GLY A 99 -9.53 -10.08 13.81
CA GLY A 99 -10.59 -9.86 14.79
C GLY A 99 -11.49 -8.67 14.46
N GLU A 100 -12.56 -8.52 15.23
CA GLU A 100 -13.57 -7.47 15.00
C GLU A 100 -12.99 -6.05 15.04
N LYS A 101 -12.02 -5.81 15.93
CA LYS A 101 -11.36 -4.50 16.10
C LYS A 101 -10.11 -4.32 15.26
N ASP A 102 -9.61 -5.40 14.64
CA ASP A 102 -8.36 -5.39 13.90
C ASP A 102 -8.57 -4.78 12.52
N ILE A 103 -7.54 -4.13 11.95
CA ILE A 103 -7.64 -3.47 10.65
C ILE A 103 -7.04 -4.29 9.50
N ARG A 104 -6.40 -5.43 9.77
CA ARG A 104 -5.96 -6.43 8.78
C ARG A 104 -5.00 -5.89 7.73
N ILE A 105 -3.97 -5.13 8.12
CA ILE A 105 -2.93 -4.70 7.19
C ILE A 105 -2.40 -5.93 6.44
N SER A 106 -2.36 -5.82 5.10
CA SER A 106 -2.02 -6.93 4.20
C SER A 106 -0.78 -6.69 3.35
N TYR A 107 -0.21 -5.48 3.41
CA TYR A 107 0.96 -5.11 2.63
C TYR A 107 1.91 -4.24 3.44
N LEU A 108 3.21 -4.55 3.40
CA LEU A 108 4.26 -3.74 4.02
C LEU A 108 5.34 -3.38 3.00
N ARG A 109 5.81 -2.14 3.08
CA ARG A 109 7.02 -1.68 2.41
C ARG A 109 8.15 -1.64 3.43
N LEU A 110 9.32 -2.17 3.08
CA LEU A 110 10.52 -2.20 3.89
C LEU A 110 11.61 -1.34 3.24
N SER A 111 12.41 -0.64 4.02
CA SER A 111 13.63 -0.04 3.47
C SER A 111 14.71 -1.11 3.27
N VAL A 112 15.46 -1.00 2.16
CA VAL A 112 16.70 -1.76 1.97
C VAL A 112 17.83 -0.96 2.61
N ALA A 113 18.25 -1.38 3.79
CA ALA A 113 19.11 -0.62 4.72
C ALA A 113 18.37 0.63 5.28
N ALA A 114 19.11 1.72 5.56
CA ALA A 114 18.51 2.89 6.15
C ALA A 114 17.53 3.61 5.22
N SER A 115 16.45 4.13 5.82
CA SER A 115 15.64 5.21 5.29
C SER A 115 15.93 6.50 6.04
N ASP A 116 15.24 7.57 5.71
CA ASP A 116 15.30 8.84 6.42
C ASP A 116 14.69 8.80 7.85
N LEU A 117 13.92 7.73 8.18
CA LEU A 117 13.43 7.44 9.53
C LEU A 117 14.33 6.46 10.31
N ASN A 118 15.63 6.56 10.13
CA ASN A 118 16.65 5.86 10.89
C ASN A 118 17.39 6.81 11.84
N ALA A 119 18.01 6.27 12.88
CA ALA A 119 18.86 7.09 13.79
C ALA A 119 20.10 7.64 13.08
N PHE A 120 20.58 6.91 12.09
CA PHE A 120 21.72 7.30 11.22
C PHE A 120 21.61 6.56 9.89
N PRO A 121 22.17 7.13 8.80
CA PRO A 121 22.20 6.45 7.51
C PRO A 121 23.24 5.32 7.53
N PHE A 122 22.88 4.17 6.94
CA PHE A 122 23.78 3.03 6.73
C PHE A 122 23.38 2.23 5.48
N SER A 123 24.33 1.45 4.96
CA SER A 123 24.07 0.39 4.00
C SER A 123 24.47 -0.98 4.57
N TYR A 124 24.12 -2.06 3.89
CA TYR A 124 24.56 -3.41 4.29
C TYR A 124 26.00 -3.73 3.87
N ASN A 125 26.71 -2.77 3.26
CA ASN A 125 28.10 -2.94 2.84
C ASN A 125 28.90 -1.65 3.03
N ASP A 126 28.83 -1.06 4.23
CA ASP A 126 29.63 0.09 4.61
C ASP A 126 31.04 -0.34 4.95
N LEU A 127 32.02 0.37 4.43
CA LEU A 127 33.44 0.05 4.59
C LEU A 127 34.08 0.94 5.66
N LYS A 128 35.00 0.35 6.44
CA LYS A 128 35.82 1.10 7.42
C LYS A 128 36.73 2.11 6.75
N ASP A 129 37.29 1.76 5.58
CA ASP A 129 38.07 2.68 4.76
C ASP A 129 37.11 3.48 3.85
N PRO A 130 36.97 4.81 4.05
CA PRO A 130 36.06 5.63 3.24
C PRO A 130 36.48 5.74 1.77
N LYS A 131 37.74 5.39 1.43
CA LYS A 131 38.27 5.35 0.06
C LYS A 131 38.20 3.94 -0.55
N GLY A 132 37.91 2.95 0.25
CA GLY A 132 37.80 1.55 -0.17
C GLY A 132 36.67 1.29 -1.12
N THR A 133 36.69 0.10 -1.76
CA THR A 133 35.60 -0.50 -2.54
C THR A 133 35.55 -1.98 -2.22
N ASP A 134 34.34 -2.58 -2.33
CA ASP A 134 34.12 -4.01 -2.15
C ASP A 134 33.19 -4.59 -3.25
N PRO A 135 33.65 -4.64 -4.51
CA PRO A 135 32.81 -5.09 -5.63
C PRO A 135 32.26 -6.51 -5.49
N THR A 136 32.89 -7.33 -4.65
CA THR A 136 32.46 -8.72 -4.37
C THR A 136 31.45 -8.80 -3.21
N LEU A 137 31.20 -7.68 -2.53
CA LEU A 137 30.28 -7.60 -1.39
C LEU A 137 30.68 -8.57 -0.27
N SER A 138 31.98 -8.72 -0.02
CA SER A 138 32.53 -9.63 1.00
C SER A 138 32.14 -9.21 2.43
N GLN A 139 31.87 -7.92 2.65
CA GLN A 139 31.49 -7.34 3.93
C GLN A 139 29.97 -7.11 4.07
N PHE A 140 29.17 -7.60 3.12
CA PHE A 140 27.71 -7.47 3.18
C PHE A 140 27.12 -8.14 4.43
N SER A 141 26.27 -7.40 5.16
CA SER A 141 25.64 -7.91 6.38
C SER A 141 24.32 -7.18 6.69
N LEU A 142 23.25 -7.94 7.01
CA LEU A 142 21.99 -7.40 7.54
C LEU A 142 22.06 -7.14 9.06
N SER A 143 23.26 -6.98 9.64
CA SER A 143 23.45 -6.93 11.10
C SER A 143 22.61 -5.87 11.79
N TYR A 144 22.42 -4.70 11.19
CA TYR A 144 21.59 -3.64 11.78
C TYR A 144 20.11 -4.06 11.88
N ASP A 145 19.55 -4.62 10.83
CA ASP A 145 18.14 -5.03 10.83
C ASP A 145 17.84 -6.19 11.78
N THR A 146 18.87 -6.99 12.15
CA THR A 146 18.71 -8.05 13.15
C THR A 146 18.40 -7.53 14.54
N LEU A 147 18.61 -6.24 14.79
CA LEU A 147 18.37 -5.61 16.10
C LEU A 147 16.92 -5.13 16.26
N ASP A 148 16.22 -4.88 15.15
CA ASP A 148 14.91 -4.21 15.20
C ASP A 148 13.93 -4.69 14.11
N VAL A 149 14.19 -4.41 12.83
CA VAL A 149 13.22 -4.68 11.74
C VAL A 149 12.90 -6.17 11.64
N LEU A 150 13.90 -7.05 11.62
CA LEU A 150 13.67 -8.49 11.44
C LEU A 150 12.96 -9.14 12.63
N PRO A 151 13.30 -8.85 13.90
CA PRO A 151 12.55 -9.36 15.06
C PRO A 151 11.09 -8.90 15.08
N LEU A 152 10.81 -7.66 14.69
CA LEU A 152 9.44 -7.17 14.63
C LEU A 152 8.67 -7.79 13.45
N LEU A 153 9.28 -7.86 12.27
CA LEU A 153 8.71 -8.50 11.09
C LEU A 153 8.32 -9.95 11.36
N ALA A 154 9.16 -10.69 12.09
CA ALA A 154 8.83 -12.05 12.51
C ALA A 154 7.56 -12.12 13.38
N GLN A 155 7.37 -11.17 14.31
CA GLN A 155 6.16 -11.08 15.13
C GLN A 155 4.92 -10.72 14.27
N ILE A 156 5.05 -9.81 13.31
CA ILE A 156 3.99 -9.45 12.37
C ILE A 156 3.55 -10.68 11.56
N LEU A 157 4.51 -11.38 10.94
CA LEU A 157 4.21 -12.55 10.11
C LEU A 157 3.71 -13.76 10.91
N ALA A 158 3.99 -13.83 12.20
CA ALA A 158 3.38 -14.80 13.08
C ALA A 158 1.87 -14.54 13.31
N ILE A 159 1.42 -13.28 13.22
CA ILE A 159 0.01 -12.88 13.31
C ILE A 159 -0.66 -13.04 11.94
N ASN A 160 -0.04 -12.49 10.89
CA ASN A 160 -0.54 -12.55 9.52
C ASN A 160 0.55 -13.01 8.54
N PRO A 161 0.66 -14.32 8.27
CA PRO A 161 1.68 -14.85 7.37
C PRO A 161 1.44 -14.52 5.89
N LYS A 162 0.32 -13.87 5.56
CA LYS A 162 -0.05 -13.48 4.19
C LYS A 162 0.27 -12.03 3.86
N VAL A 163 0.95 -11.31 4.75
CA VAL A 163 1.41 -9.94 4.46
C VAL A 163 2.40 -9.98 3.30
N THR A 164 2.11 -9.25 2.24
CA THR A 164 3.00 -9.07 1.09
C THR A 164 4.10 -8.07 1.44
N LEU A 165 5.35 -8.37 1.06
CA LEU A 165 6.50 -7.54 1.37
C LEU A 165 7.08 -6.92 0.10
N MET A 166 7.11 -5.58 0.06
CA MET A 166 7.85 -4.79 -0.92
C MET A 166 9.10 -4.21 -0.24
N ALA A 167 10.21 -4.14 -0.95
CA ALA A 167 11.42 -3.49 -0.48
C ALA A 167 11.78 -2.28 -1.36
N SER A 168 12.36 -1.25 -0.76
CA SER A 168 12.75 0.00 -1.45
C SER A 168 14.10 0.50 -0.92
N PRO A 169 15.14 0.65 -1.75
CA PRO A 169 16.40 1.27 -1.34
C PRO A 169 16.33 2.80 -1.40
N TRP A 170 16.89 3.48 -0.39
CA TRP A 170 17.11 4.94 -0.40
C TRP A 170 18.45 5.31 -1.02
N SER A 171 19.47 4.47 -0.86
CA SER A 171 20.82 4.67 -1.42
C SER A 171 21.58 3.35 -1.50
N PRO A 172 22.43 3.17 -2.52
CA PRO A 172 23.46 2.15 -2.50
C PRO A 172 24.53 2.51 -1.44
N PRO A 173 25.47 1.58 -1.14
CA PRO A 173 26.68 1.89 -0.38
C PRO A 173 27.42 3.11 -0.94
N THR A 174 27.95 3.97 -0.06
CA THR A 174 28.58 5.24 -0.46
C THR A 174 29.76 5.07 -1.41
N TRP A 175 30.48 3.96 -1.33
CA TRP A 175 31.60 3.68 -2.22
C TRP A 175 31.19 3.40 -3.67
N MET A 176 29.89 3.12 -3.93
CA MET A 176 29.34 2.98 -5.29
C MET A 176 28.91 4.31 -5.90
N LYS A 177 28.94 5.41 -5.13
CA LYS A 177 28.43 6.72 -5.55
C LYS A 177 29.55 7.67 -5.95
N ASP A 178 29.25 8.57 -6.88
CA ASP A 178 30.17 9.59 -7.38
C ASP A 178 30.62 10.60 -6.31
N ASN A 179 29.71 10.92 -5.36
CA ASN A 179 29.98 11.86 -4.27
C ASN A 179 30.46 11.20 -2.97
N ARG A 180 30.45 9.86 -2.87
CA ARG A 180 30.80 9.08 -1.68
C ARG A 180 30.08 9.54 -0.39
N ASP A 181 28.90 10.15 -0.52
CA ASP A 181 28.05 10.58 0.60
C ASP A 181 26.77 9.74 0.64
N THR A 182 26.16 9.59 1.82
CA THR A 182 24.86 8.96 1.99
C THR A 182 23.74 9.76 1.32
N ARG A 183 23.89 11.09 1.20
CA ARG A 183 22.91 12.01 0.63
C ARG A 183 23.25 12.39 -0.81
N GLY A 184 22.27 12.29 -1.72
CA GLY A 184 22.41 12.66 -3.14
C GLY A 184 23.47 11.83 -3.86
N GLY A 185 24.09 12.43 -4.87
CA GLY A 185 25.00 11.73 -5.77
C GLY A 185 24.31 10.73 -6.69
N SER A 186 25.07 10.10 -7.58
CA SER A 186 24.60 9.12 -8.54
C SER A 186 25.40 7.82 -8.46
N LEU A 187 24.78 6.72 -8.85
CA LEU A 187 25.46 5.42 -8.96
C LEU A 187 26.48 5.47 -10.10
N LEU A 188 27.72 5.12 -9.79
CA LEU A 188 28.78 5.04 -10.76
C LEU A 188 28.57 3.84 -11.70
N PRO A 189 28.71 4.01 -13.04
CA PRO A 189 28.46 2.93 -14.00
C PRO A 189 29.31 1.68 -13.74
N GLU A 190 30.55 1.82 -13.31
CA GLU A 190 31.45 0.71 -12.98
C GLU A 190 30.96 -0.16 -11.82
N PHE A 191 30.03 0.36 -10.97
CA PHE A 191 29.46 -0.38 -9.83
C PHE A 191 28.02 -0.83 -10.05
N GLU A 192 27.40 -0.59 -11.21
CA GLU A 192 26.04 -1.07 -11.51
C GLU A 192 25.90 -2.58 -11.34
N ALA A 193 26.88 -3.36 -11.81
CA ALA A 193 26.89 -4.81 -11.62
C ALA A 193 26.97 -5.22 -10.14
N SER A 194 27.82 -4.54 -9.35
CA SER A 194 27.94 -4.78 -7.91
C SER A 194 26.67 -4.40 -7.17
N TYR A 195 26.01 -3.31 -7.56
CA TYR A 195 24.74 -2.91 -6.96
C TYR A 195 23.60 -3.89 -7.27
N ALA A 196 23.56 -4.42 -8.50
CA ALA A 196 22.62 -5.50 -8.83
C ALA A 196 22.84 -6.74 -7.94
N GLN A 197 24.09 -7.15 -7.71
CA GLN A 197 24.43 -8.25 -6.81
C GLN A 197 24.10 -7.92 -5.33
N TYR A 198 24.24 -6.67 -4.92
CA TYR A 198 23.82 -6.21 -3.59
C TYR A 198 22.31 -6.45 -3.35
N LEU A 199 21.46 -6.09 -4.32
CA LEU A 199 20.02 -6.31 -4.23
C LEU A 199 19.65 -7.81 -4.28
N VAL A 200 20.32 -8.61 -5.14
CA VAL A 200 20.17 -10.06 -5.13
C VAL A 200 20.52 -10.65 -3.77
N LYS A 201 21.65 -10.22 -3.21
CA LYS A 201 22.14 -10.71 -1.91
C LYS A 201 21.18 -10.34 -0.76
N TYR A 202 20.63 -9.12 -0.78
CA TYR A 202 19.59 -8.72 0.16
C TYR A 202 18.39 -9.66 0.12
N ILE A 203 17.82 -9.90 -1.05
CA ILE A 203 16.65 -10.78 -1.22
C ILE A 203 16.96 -12.21 -0.76
N GLN A 204 18.13 -12.73 -1.09
CA GLN A 204 18.56 -14.07 -0.67
C GLN A 204 18.77 -14.16 0.85
N GLU A 205 19.36 -13.14 1.47
CA GLU A 205 19.57 -13.11 2.93
C GLU A 205 18.26 -12.94 3.70
N MET A 206 17.28 -12.20 3.17
CA MET A 206 15.92 -12.16 3.69
C MET A 206 15.24 -13.53 3.57
N GLY A 207 15.32 -14.16 2.39
CA GLY A 207 14.76 -15.48 2.16
C GLY A 207 15.32 -16.57 3.07
N LYS A 208 16.65 -16.57 3.35
CA LYS A 208 17.28 -17.49 4.33
C LYS A 208 16.73 -17.34 5.75
N ARG A 209 16.16 -16.18 6.08
CA ARG A 209 15.54 -15.88 7.38
C ARG A 209 14.03 -16.10 7.40
N GLY A 210 13.47 -16.62 6.29
CA GLY A 210 12.04 -16.89 6.14
C GLY A 210 11.21 -15.70 5.66
N PHE A 211 11.85 -14.61 5.19
CA PHE A 211 11.15 -13.43 4.69
C PHE A 211 11.22 -13.37 3.16
N THR A 212 10.10 -13.64 2.50
CA THR A 212 10.00 -13.51 1.04
C THR A 212 9.78 -12.04 0.67
N ILE A 213 10.63 -11.49 -0.18
CA ILE A 213 10.44 -10.16 -0.78
C ILE A 213 9.70 -10.33 -2.10
N ASP A 214 8.44 -9.93 -2.15
CA ASP A 214 7.56 -10.12 -3.30
C ASP A 214 7.84 -9.10 -4.41
N ALA A 215 8.23 -7.88 -4.02
CA ALA A 215 8.51 -6.78 -4.94
C ALA A 215 9.68 -5.93 -4.46
N LEU A 216 10.37 -5.29 -5.40
CA LEU A 216 11.47 -4.37 -5.14
C LEU A 216 11.30 -3.14 -6.04
N THR A 217 11.26 -1.94 -5.45
CA THR A 217 11.46 -0.71 -6.22
C THR A 217 12.94 -0.45 -6.43
N ILE A 218 13.30 0.23 -7.52
CA ILE A 218 14.73 0.39 -7.86
C ILE A 218 15.39 1.45 -6.97
N GLN A 219 14.65 2.50 -6.66
CA GLN A 219 15.14 3.62 -5.88
C GLN A 219 13.96 4.41 -5.31
N ASN A 220 13.96 4.65 -4.00
CA ASN A 220 13.02 5.61 -3.42
C ASN A 220 13.35 7.01 -3.93
N GLU A 221 12.34 7.69 -4.47
CA GLU A 221 12.39 9.09 -4.91
C GLU A 221 13.62 9.46 -5.75
N PRO A 222 13.83 8.84 -6.92
CA PRO A 222 15.06 8.98 -7.70
C PRO A 222 15.37 10.41 -8.17
N LEU A 223 14.39 11.33 -8.14
CA LEU A 223 14.58 12.73 -8.49
C LEU A 223 14.67 13.66 -7.29
N HIS A 224 14.66 13.12 -6.06
CA HIS A 224 14.75 13.90 -4.81
C HIS A 224 16.02 13.58 -4.00
N PRO A 225 17.16 14.23 -4.32
CA PRO A 225 18.42 13.99 -3.60
C PRO A 225 18.48 14.68 -2.23
N GLY A 226 17.33 15.17 -1.72
CA GLY A 226 17.24 15.93 -0.47
C GLY A 226 17.17 15.07 0.79
N ASN A 227 16.66 13.85 0.71
CA ASN A 227 16.62 12.90 1.82
C ASN A 227 18.04 12.44 2.22
N ASN A 228 18.18 11.94 3.43
CA ASN A 228 19.38 11.26 3.88
C ASN A 228 19.01 9.92 4.54
N PRO A 229 19.32 8.76 3.90
CA PRO A 229 20.07 8.61 2.64
C PRO A 229 19.22 8.94 1.41
N SER A 230 19.88 9.13 0.25
CA SER A 230 19.25 9.30 -1.06
C SER A 230 20.21 9.05 -2.21
N LEU A 231 19.64 8.84 -3.42
CA LEU A 231 20.39 8.73 -4.67
C LEU A 231 19.62 9.47 -5.76
N PHE A 232 20.33 10.24 -6.58
CA PHE A 232 19.77 10.81 -7.82
C PHE A 232 19.95 9.82 -8.98
N MET A 233 18.85 9.47 -9.65
CA MET A 233 18.86 8.52 -10.77
C MET A 233 17.91 8.99 -11.86
N LEU A 234 18.41 9.21 -13.06
CA LEU A 234 17.63 9.57 -14.23
C LEU A 234 16.93 8.34 -14.86
N PRO A 235 15.84 8.51 -15.63
CA PRO A 235 15.11 7.38 -16.22
C PRO A 235 15.99 6.49 -17.12
N ASP A 236 16.88 7.08 -17.93
CA ASP A 236 17.80 6.30 -18.76
C ASP A 236 18.83 5.50 -17.95
N GLN A 237 19.27 6.04 -16.80
CA GLN A 237 20.15 5.32 -15.88
C GLN A 237 19.40 4.14 -15.25
N GLN A 238 18.15 4.34 -14.84
CA GLN A 238 17.32 3.26 -14.26
C GLN A 238 17.05 2.17 -15.31
N ALA A 239 16.69 2.54 -16.54
CA ALA A 239 16.48 1.61 -17.64
C ALA A 239 17.75 0.80 -17.95
N ARG A 240 18.91 1.46 -18.06
CA ARG A 240 20.20 0.79 -18.29
C ARG A 240 20.54 -0.17 -17.16
N PHE A 241 20.40 0.27 -15.91
CA PHE A 241 20.67 -0.55 -14.73
C PHE A 241 19.80 -1.82 -14.71
N ILE A 242 18.50 -1.71 -14.99
CA ILE A 242 17.58 -2.85 -15.04
C ILE A 242 17.94 -3.77 -16.21
N GLY A 243 18.03 -3.22 -17.42
CA GLY A 243 18.17 -4.02 -18.64
C GLY A 243 19.52 -4.71 -18.80
N GLN A 244 20.58 -4.11 -18.25
CA GLN A 244 21.95 -4.62 -18.42
C GLN A 244 22.50 -5.36 -17.18
N HIS A 245 21.99 -5.06 -15.99
CA HIS A 245 22.55 -5.59 -14.74
C HIS A 245 21.52 -6.27 -13.85
N LEU A 246 20.48 -5.61 -13.38
CA LEU A 246 19.59 -6.15 -12.36
C LEU A 246 18.70 -7.29 -12.90
N GLY A 247 18.04 -7.07 -14.04
CA GLY A 247 17.19 -8.10 -14.66
C GLY A 247 17.94 -9.40 -14.98
N PRO A 248 19.11 -9.33 -15.67
CA PRO A 248 19.97 -10.49 -15.86
C PRO A 248 20.44 -11.14 -14.55
N ALA A 249 20.79 -10.34 -13.52
CA ALA A 249 21.22 -10.87 -12.23
C ALA A 249 20.09 -11.61 -11.50
N PHE A 250 18.87 -11.09 -11.50
CA PHE A 250 17.69 -11.75 -10.94
C PHE A 250 17.41 -13.08 -11.65
N LYS A 251 17.42 -13.06 -12.98
CA LYS A 251 17.23 -14.27 -13.79
C LYS A 251 18.28 -15.33 -13.49
N MET A 252 19.54 -14.96 -13.43
CA MET A 252 20.66 -15.87 -13.14
C MET A 252 20.60 -16.44 -11.71
N ALA A 253 20.18 -15.63 -10.74
CA ALA A 253 20.04 -16.05 -9.35
C ALA A 253 18.71 -16.78 -9.04
N GLY A 254 17.80 -16.91 -10.00
CA GLY A 254 16.48 -17.51 -9.81
C GLY A 254 15.55 -16.69 -8.92
N VAL A 255 15.80 -15.37 -8.77
CA VAL A 255 14.98 -14.47 -7.96
C VAL A 255 13.66 -14.18 -8.68
N GLN A 256 12.53 -14.38 -7.98
CA GLN A 256 11.18 -14.14 -8.51
C GLN A 256 10.58 -12.81 -8.06
N THR A 257 11.30 -12.02 -7.28
CA THR A 257 10.88 -10.70 -6.81
C THR A 257 10.57 -9.79 -7.99
N LYS A 258 9.39 -9.17 -8.00
CA LYS A 258 8.95 -8.23 -9.03
C LYS A 258 9.82 -6.98 -9.02
N ILE A 259 10.24 -6.51 -10.18
CA ILE A 259 10.97 -5.25 -10.34
C ILE A 259 9.96 -4.14 -10.65
N ILE A 260 9.94 -3.10 -9.82
CA ILE A 260 9.05 -1.96 -9.93
C ILE A 260 9.88 -0.69 -10.10
N VAL A 261 9.55 0.11 -11.10
CA VAL A 261 10.31 1.31 -11.47
C VAL A 261 9.75 2.57 -10.84
N TYR A 262 10.50 3.65 -10.88
CA TYR A 262 10.19 5.00 -10.44
C TYR A 262 10.12 5.13 -8.92
N ASP A 263 8.94 4.95 -8.27
CA ASP A 263 8.75 5.09 -6.82
C ASP A 263 8.88 6.55 -6.36
N HIS A 264 8.14 7.46 -7.03
CA HIS A 264 8.18 8.92 -6.80
C HIS A 264 6.87 9.61 -7.20
N ASN A 265 6.86 10.94 -7.14
CA ASN A 265 5.70 11.81 -7.31
C ASN A 265 5.00 11.67 -8.66
N ALA A 266 3.68 11.87 -8.64
CA ALA A 266 2.80 11.76 -9.81
C ALA A 266 2.94 12.96 -10.81
N ASP A 267 3.89 13.87 -10.61
CA ASP A 267 4.19 14.98 -11.50
C ASP A 267 5.10 14.63 -12.70
N ARG A 268 5.67 13.41 -12.71
CA ARG A 268 6.60 12.97 -13.76
C ARG A 268 6.22 11.58 -14.32
N PRO A 269 5.02 11.41 -14.92
CA PRO A 269 4.62 10.15 -15.58
C PRO A 269 5.55 9.79 -16.76
N ASP A 270 6.25 10.76 -17.34
CA ASP A 270 7.25 10.56 -18.38
C ASP A 270 8.44 9.70 -17.91
N TYR A 271 8.77 9.74 -16.62
CA TYR A 271 9.88 8.92 -16.08
C TYR A 271 9.63 7.43 -16.24
N PRO A 272 8.57 6.83 -15.64
CA PRO A 272 8.30 5.41 -15.83
C PRO A 272 7.99 5.06 -17.30
N ILE A 273 7.35 5.95 -18.07
CA ILE A 273 7.13 5.74 -19.50
C ILE A 273 8.47 5.59 -20.23
N THR A 274 9.46 6.43 -19.96
CA THR A 274 10.81 6.32 -20.54
C THR A 274 11.47 4.98 -20.18
N VAL A 275 11.44 4.60 -18.90
CA VAL A 275 12.03 3.33 -18.45
C VAL A 275 11.35 2.13 -19.11
N LEU A 276 10.02 2.13 -19.17
CA LEU A 276 9.22 1.06 -19.78
C LEU A 276 9.37 1.01 -21.33
N SER A 277 9.77 2.12 -21.94
CA SER A 277 10.04 2.17 -23.39
C SER A 277 11.38 1.52 -23.78
N ASP A 278 12.27 1.26 -22.83
CA ASP A 278 13.55 0.60 -23.13
C ASP A 278 13.32 -0.91 -23.38
N PRO A 279 13.62 -1.44 -24.59
CA PRO A 279 13.33 -2.82 -24.93
C PRO A 279 14.19 -3.85 -24.19
N LYS A 280 15.29 -3.44 -23.55
CA LYS A 280 16.12 -4.32 -22.72
C LYS A 280 15.64 -4.37 -21.27
N ALA A 281 15.10 -3.27 -20.76
CA ALA A 281 14.58 -3.18 -19.39
C ALA A 281 13.15 -3.73 -19.27
N ASN A 282 12.26 -3.37 -20.21
CA ASN A 282 10.82 -3.69 -20.15
C ASN A 282 10.50 -5.16 -19.82
N PRO A 283 11.17 -6.19 -20.39
CA PRO A 283 10.86 -7.59 -20.10
C PRO A 283 11.06 -8.01 -18.64
N TYR A 284 11.85 -7.26 -17.86
CA TYR A 284 12.11 -7.54 -16.46
C TYR A 284 11.20 -6.79 -15.50
N ILE A 285 10.48 -5.77 -15.99
CA ILE A 285 9.69 -4.85 -15.17
C ILE A 285 8.26 -5.35 -15.02
N ASP A 286 7.77 -5.43 -13.78
CA ASP A 286 6.38 -5.72 -13.46
C ASP A 286 5.50 -4.46 -13.59
N GLY A 287 5.98 -3.32 -13.12
CA GLY A 287 5.20 -2.08 -13.12
C GLY A 287 5.93 -0.87 -12.56
N SER A 288 5.15 0.16 -12.23
CA SER A 288 5.64 1.47 -11.74
C SER A 288 5.00 1.84 -10.41
N ALA A 289 5.78 2.46 -9.53
CA ALA A 289 5.33 2.93 -8.22
C ALA A 289 5.25 4.46 -8.16
N PHE A 290 4.28 4.97 -7.37
CA PHE A 290 3.99 6.39 -7.27
C PHE A 290 3.80 6.86 -5.83
N HIS A 291 4.20 8.13 -5.59
CA HIS A 291 3.89 8.97 -4.44
C HIS A 291 3.01 10.14 -4.89
N LEU A 292 2.43 10.91 -3.96
CA LEU A 292 1.57 12.04 -4.32
C LEU A 292 1.92 13.34 -3.56
N TYR A 293 3.21 13.60 -3.34
CA TYR A 293 3.66 14.89 -2.83
C TYR A 293 3.67 15.97 -3.92
N GLY A 294 3.58 15.57 -5.17
CA GLY A 294 3.45 16.42 -6.36
C GLY A 294 2.68 15.72 -7.48
N GLY A 295 2.07 16.51 -8.35
CA GLY A 295 1.25 16.03 -9.47
C GLY A 295 -0.19 15.71 -9.08
N GLN A 296 -0.83 14.86 -9.88
CA GLN A 296 -2.22 14.42 -9.70
C GLN A 296 -2.28 12.90 -9.85
N ILE A 297 -3.19 12.27 -9.11
CA ILE A 297 -3.29 10.80 -9.08
C ILE A 297 -3.62 10.20 -10.46
N GLU A 298 -4.23 10.96 -11.34
CA GLU A 298 -4.57 10.59 -12.72
C GLU A 298 -3.35 10.30 -13.60
N ALA A 299 -2.16 10.75 -13.20
CA ALA A 299 -0.89 10.42 -13.87
C ALA A 299 -0.63 8.90 -13.95
N LEU A 300 -1.14 8.13 -12.97
CA LEU A 300 -1.08 6.68 -13.02
C LEU A 300 -1.82 6.13 -14.26
N SER A 301 -2.98 6.70 -14.58
CA SER A 301 -3.74 6.33 -15.78
C SER A 301 -3.03 6.70 -17.09
N GLU A 302 -2.14 7.69 -17.09
CA GLU A 302 -1.30 8.01 -18.27
C GLU A 302 -0.32 6.88 -18.54
N VAL A 303 0.36 6.41 -17.51
CA VAL A 303 1.30 5.28 -17.61
C VAL A 303 0.56 4.00 -18.01
N HIS A 304 -0.62 3.74 -17.43
CA HIS A 304 -1.44 2.58 -17.80
C HIS A 304 -1.86 2.62 -19.27
N ARG A 305 -2.25 3.78 -19.82
CA ARG A 305 -2.59 3.90 -21.24
C ARG A 305 -1.39 3.65 -22.16
N ALA A 306 -0.19 4.03 -21.73
CA ALA A 306 1.03 3.77 -22.49
C ALA A 306 1.47 2.30 -22.42
N PHE A 307 1.28 1.66 -21.26
CA PHE A 307 1.69 0.27 -21.00
C PHE A 307 0.60 -0.48 -20.24
N PRO A 308 -0.50 -0.91 -20.89
CA PRO A 308 -1.67 -1.49 -20.23
C PRO A 308 -1.43 -2.87 -19.61
N ASP A 309 -0.35 -3.55 -20.00
CA ASP A 309 0.10 -4.82 -19.46
C ASP A 309 1.01 -4.68 -18.21
N LYS A 310 1.39 -3.46 -17.85
CA LYS A 310 2.22 -3.16 -16.68
C LYS A 310 1.36 -2.71 -15.49
N HIS A 311 1.74 -3.18 -14.30
CA HIS A 311 1.02 -2.86 -13.08
C HIS A 311 1.40 -1.47 -12.53
N LEU A 312 0.52 -0.93 -11.69
CA LEU A 312 0.74 0.32 -11.00
C LEU A 312 0.59 0.11 -9.49
N TYR A 313 1.41 0.80 -8.72
CA TYR A 313 1.49 0.71 -7.28
C TYR A 313 1.48 2.12 -6.68
N PHE A 314 0.70 2.34 -5.64
CA PHE A 314 0.80 3.56 -4.84
C PHE A 314 1.55 3.21 -3.56
N THR A 315 2.76 3.74 -3.39
CA THR A 315 3.73 3.20 -2.44
C THR A 315 4.05 4.12 -1.28
N GLU A 316 3.67 5.40 -1.35
CA GLU A 316 3.94 6.33 -0.25
C GLU A 316 3.10 7.61 -0.29
N GLN A 317 2.58 7.99 0.88
CA GLN A 317 2.11 9.31 1.24
C GLN A 317 2.16 9.44 2.77
N TRP A 318 2.51 10.61 3.30
CA TRP A 318 2.61 10.85 4.72
C TRP A 318 1.49 11.72 5.26
N VAL A 319 1.19 11.59 6.56
CA VAL A 319 0.48 12.60 7.32
C VAL A 319 1.51 13.41 8.12
N GLY A 320 1.54 14.73 7.89
CA GLY A 320 2.47 15.62 8.60
C GLY A 320 1.98 16.00 9.98
N SER A 321 2.86 15.92 10.99
CA SER A 321 2.56 16.39 12.36
C SER A 321 2.24 17.89 12.38
N PRO A 322 1.22 18.33 13.18
CA PRO A 322 0.47 17.54 14.18
C PRO A 322 -0.69 16.72 13.63
N GLY A 323 -0.96 16.78 12.32
CA GLY A 323 -2.10 16.17 11.66
C GLY A 323 -3.40 16.99 11.83
N ASN A 324 -4.34 16.73 10.93
CA ASN A 324 -5.70 17.26 10.97
C ASN A 324 -6.68 16.13 10.68
N MET A 325 -7.36 15.64 11.72
CA MET A 325 -8.19 14.44 11.61
C MET A 325 -9.25 14.56 10.50
N GLU A 326 -9.89 15.71 10.34
CA GLU A 326 -10.91 15.92 9.32
C GLU A 326 -10.27 16.09 7.92
N GLY A 327 -9.31 17.00 7.80
CA GLY A 327 -8.71 17.37 6.51
C GLY A 327 -7.84 16.25 5.93
N ASP A 328 -6.99 15.62 6.75
CA ASP A 328 -6.10 14.57 6.27
C ASP A 328 -6.91 13.31 5.89
N ILE A 329 -7.89 12.88 6.70
CA ILE A 329 -8.74 11.73 6.34
C ILE A 329 -9.46 11.99 5.03
N ALA A 330 -10.09 13.17 4.88
CA ALA A 330 -10.84 13.51 3.67
C ALA A 330 -9.94 13.49 2.43
N TRP A 331 -8.75 14.11 2.52
CA TRP A 331 -7.82 14.19 1.39
C TRP A 331 -7.24 12.81 1.02
N HIS A 332 -6.77 12.05 2.02
CA HIS A 332 -6.17 10.73 1.78
C HIS A 332 -7.20 9.70 1.30
N ILE A 333 -8.41 9.69 1.85
CA ILE A 333 -9.49 8.82 1.34
C ILE A 333 -9.78 9.14 -0.12
N LYS A 334 -9.99 10.43 -0.46
CA LYS A 334 -10.37 10.83 -1.81
C LYS A 334 -9.28 10.57 -2.84
N ASN A 335 -8.05 11.00 -2.55
CA ASN A 335 -6.97 10.95 -3.53
C ASN A 335 -6.26 9.60 -3.54
N LEU A 336 -6.09 8.94 -2.39
CA LEU A 336 -5.33 7.70 -2.28
C LEU A 336 -6.24 6.48 -2.28
N LEU A 337 -7.10 6.33 -1.26
CA LEU A 337 -7.86 5.10 -1.09
C LEU A 337 -8.91 4.88 -2.19
N ILE A 338 -9.49 5.96 -2.69
CA ILE A 338 -10.42 5.95 -3.83
C ILE A 338 -9.67 6.23 -5.14
N GLY A 339 -8.86 7.29 -5.16
CA GLY A 339 -8.21 7.79 -6.37
C GLY A 339 -7.19 6.82 -6.95
N ALA A 340 -6.29 6.27 -6.15
CA ALA A 340 -5.25 5.40 -6.65
C ALA A 340 -5.81 4.10 -7.28
N PRO A 341 -6.73 3.34 -6.65
CA PRO A 341 -7.35 2.19 -7.30
C PRO A 341 -8.16 2.56 -8.55
N ARG A 342 -8.86 3.71 -8.56
CA ARG A 342 -9.55 4.17 -9.78
C ARG A 342 -8.60 4.51 -10.92
N ASN A 343 -7.36 4.81 -10.60
CA ASN A 343 -6.26 5.03 -11.53
C ASN A 343 -5.29 3.83 -11.61
N TRP A 344 -5.82 2.60 -11.45
CA TRP A 344 -5.16 1.33 -11.70
C TRP A 344 -4.14 0.85 -10.66
N ALA A 345 -3.94 1.56 -9.56
CA ALA A 345 -3.05 1.08 -8.51
C ALA A 345 -3.55 -0.24 -7.91
N LYS A 346 -2.66 -1.21 -7.73
CA LYS A 346 -2.92 -2.52 -7.11
C LYS A 346 -2.72 -2.50 -5.60
N THR A 347 -2.03 -1.51 -5.09
CA THR A 347 -1.81 -1.32 -3.65
C THR A 347 -1.91 0.15 -3.30
N VAL A 348 -2.24 0.44 -2.04
CA VAL A 348 -2.18 1.78 -1.45
C VAL A 348 -1.43 1.69 -0.14
N LEU A 349 -0.27 2.32 -0.08
CA LEU A 349 0.57 2.38 1.11
C LEU A 349 0.73 3.82 1.57
N GLU A 350 0.53 4.03 2.85
CA GLU A 350 0.94 5.24 3.55
C GLU A 350 2.38 5.10 4.04
N TRP A 351 3.02 6.21 4.45
CA TRP A 351 4.39 6.18 4.92
C TRP A 351 4.54 5.34 6.19
N ASN A 352 5.16 5.85 7.21
CA ASN A 352 5.54 5.09 8.39
C ASN A 352 4.36 4.58 9.21
N ILE A 353 4.42 3.32 9.62
CA ILE A 353 3.38 2.70 10.45
C ILE A 353 3.32 3.31 11.86
N SER A 354 4.44 3.80 12.40
CA SER A 354 4.43 4.47 13.70
C SER A 354 5.40 5.62 13.81
N SER A 355 5.09 6.54 14.72
CA SER A 355 5.97 7.57 15.26
C SER A 355 5.95 7.52 16.78
N ASN A 356 6.68 8.44 17.43
CA ASN A 356 6.57 8.74 18.84
C ASN A 356 6.33 10.25 19.03
N PRO A 357 6.04 10.75 20.26
CA PRO A 357 5.77 12.17 20.49
C PRO A 357 6.91 13.11 20.09
N SER A 358 8.15 12.62 20.04
CA SER A 358 9.32 13.40 19.62
C SER A 358 9.58 13.34 18.12
N LEU A 359 8.82 12.55 17.35
CA LEU A 359 8.98 12.27 15.92
C LEU A 359 10.40 11.75 15.58
N LYS A 360 10.97 10.96 16.48
CA LYS A 360 12.32 10.36 16.38
C LYS A 360 12.20 8.82 16.32
N PRO A 361 13.17 8.10 15.71
CA PRO A 361 14.38 8.63 15.09
C PRO A 361 14.11 9.17 13.66
N HIS A 362 14.97 10.06 13.23
CA HIS A 362 15.16 10.44 11.83
C HIS A 362 16.64 10.81 11.63
N THR A 363 17.13 10.64 10.41
CA THR A 363 18.51 10.98 10.08
C THR A 363 18.73 12.49 10.10
N ASP A 364 19.97 12.91 10.18
CA ASP A 364 20.39 14.29 9.98
C ASP A 364 20.33 14.70 8.48
N ARG A 365 20.43 15.97 8.19
CA ARG A 365 20.55 16.52 6.82
C ARG A 365 19.47 16.10 5.82
N GLY A 366 18.25 15.78 6.27
CA GLY A 366 17.14 15.44 5.37
C GLY A 366 16.27 14.28 5.84
N GLY A 367 16.37 13.88 7.12
CA GLY A 367 15.40 12.98 7.73
C GLY A 367 14.05 13.67 7.98
N CYS A 368 12.96 12.89 7.95
CA CYS A 368 11.64 13.43 8.18
C CYS A 368 11.37 13.71 9.67
N ASP A 369 11.36 14.98 10.04
CA ASP A 369 11.11 15.47 11.40
C ASP A 369 9.63 15.75 11.72
N ARG A 370 8.71 15.43 10.78
CA ARG A 370 7.28 15.67 10.87
C ARG A 370 6.42 14.46 10.49
N CYS A 371 7.00 13.31 10.22
CA CYS A 371 6.27 12.10 9.80
C CYS A 371 5.48 11.49 10.97
N LEU A 372 4.16 11.75 11.01
CA LEU A 372 3.30 11.38 12.15
C LEU A 372 3.05 9.87 12.26
N GLY A 373 3.04 9.13 11.15
CA GLY A 373 2.73 7.71 11.14
C GLY A 373 1.26 7.38 11.32
N ALA A 374 0.91 6.10 11.15
CA ALA A 374 -0.45 5.61 11.39
C ALA A 374 -0.83 5.66 12.87
N ILE A 375 0.12 5.33 13.74
CA ILE A 375 -0.02 5.41 15.19
C ILE A 375 1.15 6.14 15.82
N SER A 376 0.90 6.82 16.95
CA SER A 376 1.95 7.37 17.80
C SER A 376 2.07 6.51 19.06
N ILE A 377 3.30 6.08 19.38
CA ILE A 377 3.61 5.22 20.53
C ILE A 377 4.35 6.05 21.59
N ASP A 378 3.81 6.11 22.81
CA ASP A 378 4.43 6.75 23.96
C ASP A 378 4.45 5.76 25.14
N GLY A 379 5.59 5.14 25.37
CA GLY A 379 5.66 3.97 26.26
C GLY A 379 4.76 2.85 25.74
N ASP A 380 3.75 2.47 26.54
CA ASP A 380 2.74 1.46 26.15
C ASP A 380 1.45 2.09 25.59
N ALA A 381 1.35 3.42 25.60
CA ALA A 381 0.17 4.11 25.09
C ALA A 381 0.22 4.24 23.56
N VAL A 382 -0.91 3.97 22.90
CA VAL A 382 -1.06 4.05 21.43
C VAL A 382 -2.15 5.04 21.08
N THR A 383 -1.80 6.07 20.32
CA THR A 383 -2.74 7.03 19.72
C THR A 383 -2.84 6.74 18.22
N ARG A 384 -4.05 6.66 17.70
CA ARG A 384 -4.31 6.43 16.26
C ARG A 384 -4.43 7.75 15.53
N ASN A 385 -3.69 7.89 14.45
CA ASN A 385 -3.60 9.10 13.63
C ASN A 385 -4.47 8.96 12.34
N PRO A 386 -4.65 10.02 11.54
CA PRO A 386 -5.50 9.97 10.34
C PRO A 386 -5.21 8.80 9.41
N ALA A 387 -3.93 8.52 9.11
CA ALA A 387 -3.51 7.45 8.20
C ALA A 387 -4.00 6.04 8.63
N TYR A 388 -4.10 5.80 9.95
CA TYR A 388 -4.67 4.56 10.48
C TYR A 388 -6.10 4.33 9.98
N TYR A 389 -6.95 5.36 10.12
CA TYR A 389 -8.37 5.26 9.74
C TYR A 389 -8.55 5.19 8.24
N VAL A 390 -7.72 5.89 7.47
CA VAL A 390 -7.70 5.82 6.01
C VAL A 390 -7.49 4.37 5.56
N ILE A 391 -6.40 3.75 5.97
CA ILE A 391 -6.06 2.39 5.55
C ILE A 391 -7.07 1.37 6.09
N ALA A 392 -7.60 1.55 7.30
CA ALA A 392 -8.58 0.66 7.89
C ALA A 392 -9.84 0.46 7.03
N HIS A 393 -10.32 1.50 6.34
CA HIS A 393 -11.48 1.43 5.45
C HIS A 393 -11.32 0.42 4.31
N ALA A 394 -10.09 0.18 3.85
CA ALA A 394 -9.84 -0.81 2.81
C ALA A 394 -9.24 -2.10 3.38
N SER A 395 -8.16 -2.01 4.16
CA SER A 395 -7.39 -3.20 4.59
C SER A 395 -8.23 -4.22 5.35
N LYS A 396 -9.21 -3.76 6.16
CA LYS A 396 -10.12 -4.65 6.90
C LYS A 396 -11.06 -5.44 6.00
N LEU A 397 -11.50 -4.85 4.89
CA LEU A 397 -12.68 -5.34 4.15
C LEU A 397 -12.37 -5.79 2.72
N VAL A 398 -11.31 -5.25 2.11
CA VAL A 398 -10.86 -5.61 0.76
C VAL A 398 -9.70 -6.60 0.87
N ASP A 399 -10.01 -7.89 0.71
CA ASP A 399 -8.97 -8.92 0.77
C ASP A 399 -8.00 -8.82 -0.42
N PRO A 400 -6.71 -9.17 -0.26
CA PRO A 400 -5.82 -9.38 -1.39
C PRO A 400 -6.44 -10.32 -2.43
N GLY A 401 -6.30 -9.99 -3.72
CA GLY A 401 -6.94 -10.70 -4.82
C GLY A 401 -8.36 -10.22 -5.16
N SER A 402 -8.96 -9.30 -4.39
CA SER A 402 -10.21 -8.65 -4.76
C SER A 402 -10.03 -7.83 -6.04
N TYR A 403 -11.01 -7.83 -6.94
CA TYR A 403 -10.98 -7.01 -8.15
C TYR A 403 -11.66 -5.68 -7.92
N ARG A 404 -11.04 -4.57 -8.36
CA ARG A 404 -11.81 -3.33 -8.52
C ARG A 404 -12.90 -3.54 -9.58
N ILE A 405 -14.13 -3.11 -9.28
CA ILE A 405 -15.26 -3.17 -10.20
C ILE A 405 -15.75 -1.77 -10.58
N GLY A 406 -16.53 -1.69 -11.65
CA GLY A 406 -17.13 -0.44 -12.10
C GLY A 406 -18.10 0.13 -11.07
N SER A 407 -18.08 1.44 -10.89
CA SER A 407 -19.07 2.19 -10.10
C SER A 407 -19.33 3.56 -10.69
N SER A 408 -20.59 4.04 -10.66
CA SER A 408 -20.94 5.41 -11.03
C SER A 408 -20.41 6.39 -9.98
N THR A 409 -20.16 7.64 -10.38
CA THR A 409 -19.61 8.70 -9.51
C THR A 409 -20.54 9.90 -9.49
N PRO A 410 -21.66 9.84 -8.73
CA PRO A 410 -22.51 11.00 -8.57
C PRO A 410 -21.78 12.14 -7.84
N GLU A 411 -22.17 13.37 -8.13
CA GLU A 411 -21.55 14.57 -7.57
C GLU A 411 -21.58 14.56 -6.04
N GLY A 412 -20.42 14.80 -5.42
CA GLY A 412 -20.26 14.88 -3.97
C GLY A 412 -20.19 13.51 -3.28
N LEU A 413 -20.11 12.40 -4.04
CA LEU A 413 -19.96 11.03 -3.50
C LEU A 413 -18.81 10.31 -4.21
N SER A 414 -17.57 10.74 -3.92
CA SER A 414 -16.37 10.02 -4.38
C SER A 414 -16.39 8.59 -3.86
N ASN A 415 -16.17 7.60 -4.73
CA ASN A 415 -16.29 6.20 -4.32
C ASN A 415 -15.40 5.25 -5.13
N VAL A 416 -15.19 4.06 -4.58
CA VAL A 416 -14.58 2.92 -5.28
C VAL A 416 -15.23 1.63 -4.79
N ALA A 417 -15.39 0.65 -5.69
CA ALA A 417 -15.99 -0.62 -5.37
C ALA A 417 -15.09 -1.80 -5.73
N PHE A 418 -15.21 -2.88 -4.95
CA PHE A 418 -14.43 -4.09 -5.10
C PHE A 418 -15.31 -5.33 -5.02
N LEU A 419 -14.94 -6.36 -5.78
CA LEU A 419 -15.52 -7.70 -5.72
C LEU A 419 -14.48 -8.65 -5.12
N ARG A 420 -14.82 -9.27 -4.00
CA ARG A 420 -13.97 -10.23 -3.30
C ARG A 420 -14.11 -11.62 -3.92
N ALA A 421 -13.15 -12.49 -3.66
CA ALA A 421 -13.15 -13.87 -4.11
C ALA A 421 -14.34 -14.71 -3.55
N ASP A 422 -14.85 -14.32 -2.37
CA ASP A 422 -16.05 -14.95 -1.76
C ASP A 422 -17.38 -14.43 -2.35
N GLY A 423 -17.32 -13.59 -3.39
CA GLY A 423 -18.48 -13.01 -4.06
C GLY A 423 -19.07 -11.77 -3.37
N LYS A 424 -18.55 -11.39 -2.20
CA LYS A 424 -18.99 -10.17 -1.51
C LYS A 424 -18.45 -8.92 -2.20
N GLN A 425 -19.23 -7.85 -2.10
CA GLN A 425 -18.89 -6.55 -2.62
C GLN A 425 -18.52 -5.60 -1.49
N VAL A 426 -17.50 -4.79 -1.72
CA VAL A 426 -17.08 -3.71 -0.82
C VAL A 426 -17.24 -2.39 -1.56
N LEU A 427 -17.94 -1.44 -0.96
CA LEU A 427 -18.07 -0.07 -1.47
C LEU A 427 -17.53 0.90 -0.44
N ILE A 428 -16.53 1.70 -0.82
CA ILE A 428 -15.98 2.81 -0.03
C ILE A 428 -16.51 4.11 -0.64
N VAL A 429 -17.17 4.95 0.16
CA VAL A 429 -17.71 6.25 -0.28
C VAL A 429 -17.23 7.34 0.66
N HIS A 430 -16.78 8.44 0.09
CA HIS A 430 -16.52 9.70 0.80
C HIS A 430 -17.51 10.75 0.34
N ASN A 431 -18.23 11.39 1.27
CA ASN A 431 -19.08 12.53 0.99
C ASN A 431 -18.24 13.82 1.01
N ASP A 432 -17.78 14.25 -0.17
CA ASP A 432 -16.99 15.47 -0.35
C ASP A 432 -17.84 16.73 -0.57
N SER A 433 -19.16 16.63 -0.33
CA SER A 433 -20.08 17.78 -0.34
C SER A 433 -20.18 18.45 1.04
N LYS A 434 -20.89 19.58 1.09
CA LYS A 434 -21.11 20.34 2.33
C LYS A 434 -22.35 19.88 3.11
N ASP A 435 -23.17 19.00 2.53
CA ASP A 435 -24.43 18.57 3.09
C ASP A 435 -24.46 17.04 3.29
N THR A 436 -25.28 16.58 4.20
CA THR A 436 -25.58 15.14 4.33
C THR A 436 -26.22 14.65 3.03
N LYS A 437 -25.65 13.60 2.43
CA LYS A 437 -26.19 12.94 1.22
C LYS A 437 -26.97 11.70 1.60
N GLN A 438 -28.19 11.61 1.10
CA GLN A 438 -28.99 10.38 1.09
C GLN A 438 -28.90 9.77 -0.31
N PHE A 439 -28.47 8.53 -0.41
CA PHE A 439 -28.27 7.86 -1.69
C PHE A 439 -28.69 6.39 -1.65
N GLU A 440 -28.97 5.88 -2.84
CA GLU A 440 -29.24 4.46 -3.05
C GLU A 440 -28.01 3.81 -3.68
N VAL A 441 -27.63 2.63 -3.20
CA VAL A 441 -26.60 1.77 -3.81
C VAL A 441 -27.31 0.65 -4.54
N ARG A 442 -26.97 0.43 -5.83
CA ARG A 442 -27.51 -0.64 -6.66
C ARG A 442 -26.42 -1.52 -7.23
N SER A 443 -26.61 -2.83 -7.14
CA SER A 443 -25.75 -3.83 -7.77
C SER A 443 -26.59 -5.00 -8.28
N GLY A 444 -26.86 -5.03 -9.57
CA GLY A 444 -27.82 -5.98 -10.16
C GLY A 444 -29.21 -5.85 -9.52
N ASN A 445 -29.71 -6.94 -8.93
CA ASN A 445 -30.99 -6.96 -8.23
C ASN A 445 -30.93 -6.56 -6.75
N GLN A 446 -29.71 -6.35 -6.22
CA GLN A 446 -29.49 -5.90 -4.84
C GLN A 446 -29.50 -4.39 -4.77
N HIS A 447 -30.16 -3.83 -3.78
CA HIS A 447 -30.14 -2.39 -3.52
C HIS A 447 -30.39 -2.09 -2.05
N PHE A 448 -29.82 -1.00 -1.57
CA PHE A 448 -30.10 -0.46 -0.24
C PHE A 448 -29.96 1.06 -0.25
N LYS A 449 -30.67 1.70 0.69
CA LYS A 449 -30.60 3.14 0.91
C LYS A 449 -29.70 3.42 2.12
N THR A 450 -28.97 4.51 2.05
CA THR A 450 -28.09 4.92 3.13
C THR A 450 -27.91 6.44 3.12
N SER A 451 -27.27 6.97 4.15
CA SER A 451 -26.89 8.39 4.22
C SER A 451 -25.47 8.53 4.75
N LEU A 452 -24.81 9.61 4.35
CA LEU A 452 -23.47 9.93 4.79
C LEU A 452 -23.38 11.43 5.12
N PRO A 453 -22.99 11.79 6.35
CA PRO A 453 -22.77 13.21 6.72
C PRO A 453 -21.73 13.88 5.83
N ALA A 454 -21.75 15.21 5.77
CA ALA A 454 -20.75 16.00 5.04
C ALA A 454 -19.33 15.74 5.58
N GLY A 455 -18.39 15.37 4.73
CA GLY A 455 -17.00 15.06 5.08
C GLY A 455 -16.79 13.67 5.68
N ALA A 456 -17.86 12.86 5.83
CA ALA A 456 -17.76 11.52 6.37
C ALA A 456 -17.37 10.49 5.28
N THR A 457 -16.79 9.37 5.73
CA THR A 457 -16.44 8.21 4.91
C THR A 457 -17.19 6.97 5.42
N GLY A 458 -17.82 6.24 4.51
CA GLY A 458 -18.47 4.97 4.80
C GLY A 458 -17.89 3.83 3.98
N THR A 459 -17.82 2.64 4.59
CA THR A 459 -17.52 1.39 3.88
C THR A 459 -18.60 0.36 4.16
N TRP A 460 -19.17 -0.19 3.09
CA TRP A 460 -20.20 -1.22 3.13
C TRP A 460 -19.66 -2.55 2.60
N LEU A 461 -20.06 -3.64 3.25
CA LEU A 461 -19.76 -5.02 2.86
C LEU A 461 -21.05 -5.85 2.86
N TRP A 462 -21.39 -6.49 1.73
CA TRP A 462 -22.53 -7.39 1.58
C TRP A 462 -22.30 -8.55 0.62
#